data_cd9028b15f1bbe36ea0f66d2952112d0
#
_entry.id   cd9028b15f1bbe36ea0f66d2952112d0
#
_cell.length_a   1.000
_cell.length_b   1.000
_cell.length_c   1.000
_cell.angle_alpha   90.00
_cell.angle_beta   90.00
_cell.angle_gamma   90.00
#
_symmetry.space_group_name_H-M   'P 1'
#
loop_
_entity.id
_entity.type
_entity.pdbx_description
1 polymer ?
#
loop_
_entity_poly.entity_id
_entity_poly.type
_entity_poly.pdbx_seq_one_letter_code
_entity_poly.pdbx_strand_id
1 'polypeptide(L)'
;MIDLRSDTVTQPTEGMRRAIAEAAVGDEQKREDPSVNALQERVAALLGQEAAIFVPTATMANQIALKLHTRPGDVLIAEENAHVVIYEYGGAAAHAGLMTLGLPGDRGRLAADQVRAAAEPSTKGADQRAAILALENTHNASGGRVWPLAALEEVVATAREVGLAVHLDGARLLNASTALSRSPAEISAGFDTVTLCLSKGLGCPLGALLAGSRELMERAWREKHLFGGAMRQAGVVAAAGLYALDHHVDRLADDHARARTLAEALGAAGVPVDLEQVETNFVQVDVAPLGLERGEAIARLQSVGVGLSPTPHPTVLRAVTHLEIDDVDITRASELIPEALLAAVAR
;
A
#
# COMPACT_ATOMS: atom_id res chain seq x y z
N MET A 1 -21.98 12.28 4.03
CA MET A 1 -20.98 12.37 2.96
C MET A 1 -20.50 10.96 2.65
N ILE A 2 -20.56 10.56 1.40
CA ILE A 2 -19.98 9.28 0.94
C ILE A 2 -18.49 9.52 0.77
N ASP A 3 -17.68 8.98 1.67
CA ASP A 3 -16.24 9.27 1.73
C ASP A 3 -15.43 8.21 0.96
N LEU A 4 -15.24 8.44 -0.33
CA LEU A 4 -14.42 7.59 -1.21
C LEU A 4 -12.99 8.11 -1.39
N ARG A 5 -12.50 8.98 -0.50
CA ARG A 5 -11.16 9.58 -0.65
C ARG A 5 -10.03 8.58 -0.52
N SER A 6 -10.13 7.66 0.44
CA SER A 6 -9.09 6.67 0.72
C SER A 6 -9.60 5.60 1.70
N ASP A 7 -9.08 4.38 1.61
CA ASP A 7 -9.26 3.36 2.63
C ASP A 7 -8.54 3.66 3.96
N THR A 8 -7.77 4.73 4.03
CA THR A 8 -7.15 5.23 5.27
C THR A 8 -8.10 6.01 6.17
N VAL A 9 -9.34 6.30 5.72
CA VAL A 9 -10.37 6.95 6.55
C VAL A 9 -11.18 5.94 7.36
N THR A 10 -10.98 4.64 7.13
CA THR A 10 -11.68 3.56 7.83
C THR A 10 -11.49 3.65 9.34
N GLN A 11 -12.56 3.31 10.06
CA GLN A 11 -12.58 3.29 11.51
C GLN A 11 -12.71 1.86 12.05
N PRO A 12 -12.18 1.59 13.26
CA PRO A 12 -12.38 0.31 13.90
C PRO A 12 -13.87 0.00 14.11
N THR A 13 -14.28 -1.17 13.62
CA THR A 13 -15.65 -1.68 13.83
C THR A 13 -15.92 -1.92 15.31
N GLU A 14 -17.20 -2.10 15.68
CA GLU A 14 -17.59 -2.40 17.07
C GLU A 14 -16.92 -3.67 17.60
N GLY A 15 -16.84 -4.74 16.77
CA GLY A 15 -16.14 -5.97 17.13
C GLY A 15 -14.64 -5.74 17.34
N MET A 16 -13.99 -4.97 16.48
CA MET A 16 -12.59 -4.60 16.63
C MET A 16 -12.36 -3.76 17.90
N ARG A 17 -13.25 -2.79 18.22
CA ARG A 17 -13.16 -1.99 19.45
C ARG A 17 -13.26 -2.85 20.71
N ARG A 18 -14.10 -3.88 20.70
CA ARG A 18 -14.16 -4.87 21.80
C ARG A 18 -12.85 -5.65 21.90
N ALA A 19 -12.33 -6.16 20.79
CA ALA A 19 -11.04 -6.86 20.78
C ALA A 19 -9.90 -5.98 21.33
N ILE A 20 -9.88 -4.68 20.99
CA ILE A 20 -8.95 -3.70 21.55
C ILE A 20 -9.11 -3.56 23.08
N ALA A 21 -10.35 -3.44 23.57
CA ALA A 21 -10.64 -3.24 24.99
C ALA A 21 -10.31 -4.47 25.84
N GLU A 22 -10.44 -5.67 25.28
CA GLU A 22 -10.22 -6.95 25.95
C GLU A 22 -8.82 -7.54 25.71
N ALA A 23 -7.94 -6.78 25.03
CA ALA A 23 -6.62 -7.25 24.62
C ALA A 23 -5.76 -7.70 25.80
N ALA A 24 -5.17 -8.89 25.68
CA ALA A 24 -4.10 -9.30 26.59
C ALA A 24 -2.85 -8.49 26.29
N VAL A 25 -2.24 -7.88 27.30
CA VAL A 25 -1.11 -6.96 27.13
C VAL A 25 0.07 -7.33 28.02
N GLY A 26 1.26 -6.92 27.58
CA GLY A 26 2.51 -7.04 28.32
C GLY A 26 3.52 -5.98 27.85
N ASP A 27 4.76 -6.01 28.33
CA ASP A 27 5.78 -5.08 27.88
C ASP A 27 6.37 -5.54 26.55
N GLU A 28 5.98 -4.90 25.45
CA GLU A 28 6.46 -5.18 24.09
C GLU A 28 8.00 -5.10 24.00
N GLN A 29 8.61 -4.12 24.70
CA GLN A 29 10.07 -3.97 24.65
C GLN A 29 10.82 -5.13 25.28
N LYS A 30 10.16 -5.92 26.11
CA LYS A 30 10.67 -7.17 26.66
C LYS A 30 10.18 -8.42 25.90
N ARG A 31 9.40 -8.21 24.82
CA ARG A 31 8.75 -9.28 24.05
C ARG A 31 7.76 -10.10 24.89
N GLU A 32 7.16 -9.46 25.90
CA GLU A 32 6.22 -10.08 26.83
C GLU A 32 4.75 -9.80 26.48
N ASP A 33 4.48 -8.96 25.45
CA ASP A 33 3.10 -8.65 25.03
C ASP A 33 2.53 -9.80 24.20
N PRO A 34 1.54 -10.55 24.72
CA PRO A 34 1.05 -11.76 24.05
C PRO A 34 0.31 -11.46 22.75
N SER A 35 -0.44 -10.33 22.69
CA SER A 35 -1.18 -9.96 21.47
C SER A 35 -0.24 -9.51 20.34
N VAL A 36 0.83 -8.78 20.69
CA VAL A 36 1.88 -8.40 19.72
C VAL A 36 2.58 -9.65 19.19
N ASN A 37 2.99 -10.55 20.07
CA ASN A 37 3.68 -11.79 19.69
C ASN A 37 2.81 -12.64 18.76
N ALA A 38 1.54 -12.86 19.13
CA ALA A 38 0.59 -13.61 18.31
C ALA A 38 0.37 -12.97 16.92
N LEU A 39 0.25 -11.65 16.85
CA LEU A 39 0.11 -10.93 15.57
C LEU A 39 1.35 -11.08 14.69
N GLN A 40 2.55 -10.95 15.28
CA GLN A 40 3.82 -11.13 14.58
C GLN A 40 3.97 -12.54 14.00
N GLU A 41 3.69 -13.56 14.80
CA GLU A 41 3.70 -14.97 14.37
C GLU A 41 2.68 -15.23 13.26
N ARG A 42 1.46 -14.72 13.41
CA ARG A 42 0.37 -14.90 12.44
C ARG A 42 0.73 -14.27 11.09
N VAL A 43 1.29 -13.04 11.08
CA VAL A 43 1.67 -12.35 9.85
C VAL A 43 2.91 -12.96 9.21
N ALA A 44 3.91 -13.39 9.98
CA ALA A 44 5.05 -14.12 9.44
C ALA A 44 4.59 -15.38 8.68
N ALA A 45 3.72 -16.18 9.30
CA ALA A 45 3.15 -17.37 8.66
C ALA A 45 2.31 -17.03 7.41
N LEU A 46 1.47 -15.96 7.48
CA LEU A 46 0.63 -15.50 6.37
C LEU A 46 1.47 -15.11 5.15
N LEU A 47 2.62 -14.47 5.37
CA LEU A 47 3.53 -14.00 4.32
C LEU A 47 4.58 -15.04 3.92
N GLY A 48 4.60 -16.22 4.55
CA GLY A 48 5.61 -17.25 4.30
C GLY A 48 7.02 -16.81 4.70
N GLN A 49 7.14 -15.92 5.69
CA GLN A 49 8.40 -15.39 6.20
C GLN A 49 8.75 -16.02 7.55
N GLU A 50 10.03 -16.00 7.96
CA GLU A 50 10.50 -16.63 9.19
C GLU A 50 10.08 -15.87 10.46
N ALA A 51 9.93 -14.56 10.37
CA ALA A 51 9.57 -13.68 11.47
C ALA A 51 8.95 -12.38 10.98
N ALA A 52 8.26 -11.67 11.87
CA ALA A 52 7.78 -10.31 11.63
C ALA A 52 7.94 -9.46 12.90
N ILE A 53 8.00 -8.14 12.73
CA ILE A 53 7.92 -7.17 13.83
C ILE A 53 6.74 -6.23 13.62
N PHE A 54 6.02 -5.93 14.69
CA PHE A 54 4.96 -4.93 14.70
C PHE A 54 5.55 -3.52 14.83
N VAL A 55 5.09 -2.60 14.00
CA VAL A 55 5.52 -1.19 13.99
C VAL A 55 4.30 -0.26 13.89
N PRO A 56 4.40 0.98 14.37
CA PRO A 56 3.28 1.93 14.34
C PRO A 56 2.74 2.23 12.94
N THR A 57 3.59 2.30 11.92
CA THR A 57 3.20 2.70 10.55
C THR A 57 3.93 1.90 9.48
N ALA A 58 3.30 1.74 8.30
CA ALA A 58 3.93 1.12 7.14
C ALA A 58 5.15 1.93 6.64
N THR A 59 5.12 3.26 6.72
CA THR A 59 6.28 4.11 6.42
C THR A 59 7.49 3.73 7.28
N MET A 60 7.29 3.52 8.60
CA MET A 60 8.38 3.05 9.47
C MET A 60 8.89 1.68 9.04
N ALA A 61 8.00 0.75 8.68
CA ALA A 61 8.38 -0.58 8.18
C ALA A 61 9.26 -0.46 6.93
N ASN A 62 8.84 0.33 5.92
CA ASN A 62 9.59 0.55 4.71
C ASN A 62 10.96 1.19 4.99
N GLN A 63 11.02 2.24 5.82
CA GLN A 63 12.28 2.90 6.15
C GLN A 63 13.24 2.00 6.92
N ILE A 64 12.74 1.14 7.82
CA ILE A 64 13.55 0.11 8.47
C ILE A 64 14.07 -0.88 7.43
N ALA A 65 13.22 -1.38 6.53
CA ALA A 65 13.63 -2.32 5.47
C ALA A 65 14.74 -1.74 4.61
N LEU A 66 14.58 -0.50 4.12
CA LEU A 66 15.62 0.17 3.34
C LEU A 66 16.96 0.21 4.09
N LYS A 67 16.92 0.60 5.36
CA LYS A 67 18.11 0.74 6.20
C LYS A 67 18.80 -0.60 6.52
N LEU A 68 18.04 -1.69 6.61
CA LEU A 68 18.59 -3.03 6.88
C LEU A 68 19.46 -3.57 5.75
N HIS A 69 19.14 -3.22 4.51
CA HIS A 69 19.76 -3.76 3.30
C HIS A 69 20.86 -2.87 2.71
N THR A 70 21.02 -1.65 3.23
CA THR A 70 21.84 -0.63 2.57
C THR A 70 22.82 0.05 3.52
N ARG A 71 23.69 0.86 2.95
CA ARG A 71 24.61 1.78 3.64
C ARG A 71 24.45 3.18 3.06
N PRO A 72 24.80 4.22 3.82
CA PRO A 72 24.81 5.58 3.27
C PRO A 72 25.64 5.68 1.98
N GLY A 73 25.06 6.28 0.94
CA GLY A 73 25.65 6.40 -0.40
C GLY A 73 25.24 5.29 -1.38
N ASP A 74 24.57 4.22 -0.91
CA ASP A 74 23.99 3.21 -1.81
C ASP A 74 22.76 3.79 -2.56
N VAL A 75 22.36 3.09 -3.63
CA VAL A 75 21.22 3.45 -4.47
C VAL A 75 20.03 2.53 -4.20
N LEU A 76 18.88 3.15 -3.92
CA LEU A 76 17.56 2.56 -3.97
C LEU A 76 17.04 2.65 -5.41
N ILE A 77 16.63 1.53 -6.00
CA ILE A 77 15.90 1.47 -7.26
C ILE A 77 14.42 1.25 -6.93
N ALA A 78 13.53 2.06 -7.49
CA ALA A 78 12.09 1.91 -7.37
C ALA A 78 11.36 2.49 -8.60
N GLU A 79 10.09 2.20 -8.76
CA GLU A 79 9.25 2.94 -9.71
C GLU A 79 9.12 4.39 -9.24
N GLU A 80 9.15 5.34 -10.17
CA GLU A 80 9.27 6.79 -9.88
C GLU A 80 8.11 7.37 -9.05
N ASN A 81 6.92 6.75 -9.10
CA ASN A 81 5.75 7.12 -8.32
C ASN A 81 5.45 6.14 -7.16
N ALA A 82 6.37 5.21 -6.87
CA ALA A 82 6.22 4.32 -5.73
C ALA A 82 6.13 5.10 -4.41
N HIS A 83 5.41 4.56 -3.42
CA HIS A 83 5.15 5.23 -2.14
C HIS A 83 6.44 5.67 -1.44
N VAL A 84 7.46 4.81 -1.43
CA VAL A 84 8.77 5.11 -0.83
C VAL A 84 9.51 6.28 -1.49
N VAL A 85 9.14 6.63 -2.74
CA VAL A 85 9.75 7.73 -3.50
C VAL A 85 9.01 9.04 -3.26
N ILE A 86 7.66 9.03 -3.41
CA ILE A 86 6.89 10.30 -3.47
C ILE A 86 6.13 10.65 -2.19
N TYR A 87 5.81 9.68 -1.30
CA TYR A 87 4.97 9.94 -0.14
C TYR A 87 5.70 9.85 1.22
N GLU A 88 6.95 9.39 1.26
CA GLU A 88 7.70 9.22 2.51
C GLU A 88 8.69 10.36 2.81
N TYR A 89 8.42 11.54 2.24
CA TYR A 89 9.11 12.81 2.58
C TYR A 89 10.64 12.75 2.48
N GLY A 90 11.18 11.96 1.53
CA GLY A 90 12.63 11.79 1.39
C GLY A 90 13.24 10.90 2.48
N GLY A 91 12.43 10.05 3.11
CA GLY A 91 12.84 9.15 4.19
C GLY A 91 14.04 8.28 3.83
N ALA A 92 14.11 7.76 2.60
CA ALA A 92 15.24 6.96 2.13
C ALA A 92 16.58 7.69 2.27
N ALA A 93 16.62 8.98 1.92
CA ALA A 93 17.79 9.82 2.11
C ALA A 93 18.04 10.18 3.59
N ALA A 94 16.97 10.60 4.30
CA ALA A 94 17.07 11.08 5.67
C ALA A 94 17.46 9.98 6.68
N HIS A 95 16.96 8.76 6.52
CA HIS A 95 17.14 7.69 7.49
C HIS A 95 18.22 6.69 7.11
N ALA A 96 18.36 6.39 5.82
CA ALA A 96 19.33 5.42 5.33
C ALA A 96 20.48 6.03 4.50
N GLY A 97 20.42 7.34 4.21
CA GLY A 97 21.45 8.03 3.41
C GLY A 97 21.48 7.59 1.96
N LEU A 98 20.35 7.14 1.41
CA LEU A 98 20.29 6.58 0.06
C LEU A 98 20.12 7.65 -1.00
N MET A 99 20.71 7.38 -2.14
CA MET A 99 20.28 7.99 -3.39
C MET A 99 19.10 7.19 -3.94
N THR A 100 18.11 7.87 -4.52
CA THR A 100 16.96 7.20 -5.13
C THR A 100 17.04 7.31 -6.64
N LEU A 101 16.99 6.17 -7.33
CA LEU A 101 16.82 6.07 -8.76
C LEU A 101 15.40 5.64 -9.07
N GLY A 102 14.53 6.63 -9.39
CA GLY A 102 13.18 6.39 -9.87
C GLY A 102 13.21 5.97 -11.34
N LEU A 103 12.60 4.85 -11.66
CA LEU A 103 12.44 4.37 -13.02
C LEU A 103 11.00 4.53 -13.50
N PRO A 104 10.77 4.93 -14.76
CA PRO A 104 9.43 4.99 -15.30
C PRO A 104 8.82 3.58 -15.40
N GLY A 105 7.68 3.37 -14.75
CA GLY A 105 6.97 2.10 -14.78
C GLY A 105 5.77 2.10 -15.74
N ASP A 106 5.47 0.95 -16.34
CA ASP A 106 4.19 0.75 -17.00
C ASP A 106 3.11 0.41 -15.95
N ARG A 107 2.21 1.37 -15.69
CA ARG A 107 1.15 1.20 -14.70
C ARG A 107 1.70 0.81 -13.30
N GLY A 108 2.84 1.39 -12.91
CA GLY A 108 3.51 1.10 -11.63
C GLY A 108 4.39 -0.14 -11.63
N ARG A 109 4.60 -0.78 -12.78
CA ARG A 109 5.39 -2.02 -12.92
C ARG A 109 6.69 -1.74 -13.65
N LEU A 110 7.79 -2.24 -13.14
CA LEU A 110 9.09 -2.19 -13.80
C LEU A 110 9.30 -3.44 -14.67
N ALA A 111 10.02 -3.30 -15.77
CA ALA A 111 10.46 -4.45 -16.55
C ALA A 111 11.82 -4.97 -16.03
N ALA A 112 12.08 -6.26 -16.21
CA ALA A 112 13.30 -6.91 -15.73
C ALA A 112 14.56 -6.31 -16.36
N ASP A 113 14.52 -5.96 -17.63
CA ASP A 113 15.63 -5.31 -18.34
C ASP A 113 15.95 -3.90 -17.80
N GLN A 114 14.93 -3.13 -17.40
CA GLN A 114 15.13 -1.83 -16.74
C GLN A 114 15.87 -2.02 -15.40
N VAL A 115 15.47 -3.01 -14.60
CA VAL A 115 16.13 -3.30 -13.32
C VAL A 115 17.58 -3.74 -13.53
N ARG A 116 17.84 -4.62 -14.51
CA ARG A 116 19.19 -5.05 -14.88
C ARG A 116 20.06 -3.88 -15.29
N ALA A 117 19.58 -3.03 -16.20
CA ALA A 117 20.31 -1.86 -16.66
C ALA A 117 20.57 -0.83 -15.54
N ALA A 118 19.61 -0.65 -14.63
CA ALA A 118 19.75 0.26 -13.49
C ALA A 118 20.74 -0.24 -12.43
N ALA A 119 20.95 -1.55 -12.34
CA ALA A 119 21.90 -2.16 -11.42
C ALA A 119 23.35 -2.18 -11.94
N GLU A 120 23.57 -1.94 -13.25
CA GLU A 120 24.91 -1.89 -13.82
C GLU A 120 25.69 -0.70 -13.26
N PRO A 121 27.00 -0.88 -12.98
CA PRO A 121 27.87 0.21 -12.56
C PRO A 121 27.86 1.35 -13.58
N SER A 122 27.65 2.58 -13.11
CA SER A 122 27.67 3.74 -13.99
C SER A 122 29.07 3.89 -14.68
N THR A 123 29.08 3.89 -16.00
CA THR A 123 30.32 4.17 -16.80
C THR A 123 30.79 5.61 -16.62
N LYS A 124 30.10 6.46 -15.87
CA LYS A 124 30.41 7.88 -15.67
C LYS A 124 31.25 8.16 -14.42
N GLY A 125 31.94 7.16 -13.87
CA GLY A 125 33.04 7.36 -12.92
C GLY A 125 32.63 7.50 -11.44
N ALA A 126 31.40 7.18 -11.06
CA ALA A 126 31.02 7.06 -9.66
C ALA A 126 30.60 5.60 -9.40
N ASP A 127 31.39 4.87 -8.65
CA ASP A 127 31.07 3.50 -8.19
C ASP A 127 29.97 3.50 -7.13
N GLN A 128 28.79 3.98 -7.53
CA GLN A 128 27.61 3.93 -6.66
C GLN A 128 27.01 2.54 -6.75
N ARG A 129 26.92 1.88 -5.60
CA ARG A 129 26.36 0.54 -5.52
C ARG A 129 24.82 0.61 -5.52
N ALA A 130 24.18 0.09 -6.56
CA ALA A 130 22.79 -0.27 -6.47
C ALA A 130 22.67 -1.40 -5.43
N ALA A 131 21.83 -1.21 -4.40
CA ALA A 131 21.81 -2.10 -3.25
C ALA A 131 20.46 -2.77 -3.02
N ILE A 132 19.39 -2.09 -3.38
CA ILE A 132 18.03 -2.56 -3.11
C ILE A 132 17.07 -2.14 -4.23
N LEU A 133 16.19 -3.07 -4.60
CA LEU A 133 14.98 -2.83 -5.38
C LEU A 133 13.79 -2.82 -4.44
N ALA A 134 13.02 -1.73 -4.43
CA ALA A 134 11.73 -1.66 -3.74
C ALA A 134 10.58 -1.72 -4.76
N LEU A 135 9.70 -2.71 -4.61
CA LEU A 135 8.49 -2.89 -5.40
C LEU A 135 7.26 -2.62 -4.53
N GLU A 136 6.18 -2.15 -5.14
CA GLU A 136 4.91 -1.86 -4.45
C GLU A 136 3.77 -2.68 -5.06
N ASN A 137 3.02 -3.41 -4.25
CA ASN A 137 1.86 -4.19 -4.67
C ASN A 137 0.75 -4.18 -3.58
N THR A 138 -0.42 -3.61 -3.86
CA THR A 138 -0.85 -2.98 -5.12
C THR A 138 -0.24 -1.58 -5.25
N HIS A 139 0.04 -1.12 -6.48
CA HIS A 139 0.67 0.17 -6.72
C HIS A 139 -0.33 1.32 -6.55
N ASN A 140 -0.13 2.15 -5.53
CA ASN A 140 -1.08 3.19 -5.11
C ASN A 140 -1.26 4.29 -6.16
N ALA A 141 -0.17 4.85 -6.66
CA ALA A 141 -0.20 5.98 -7.60
C ALA A 141 -0.83 5.60 -8.95
N SER A 142 -0.69 4.35 -9.37
CA SER A 142 -1.28 3.82 -10.60
C SER A 142 -2.73 3.32 -10.42
N GLY A 143 -3.37 3.64 -9.28
CA GLY A 143 -4.77 3.29 -9.04
C GLY A 143 -5.00 1.85 -8.56
N GLY A 144 -4.14 1.37 -7.66
CA GLY A 144 -4.31 0.05 -7.05
C GLY A 144 -4.01 -1.11 -7.99
N ARG A 145 -3.16 -0.90 -8.99
CA ARG A 145 -2.76 -1.94 -9.96
C ARG A 145 -2.03 -3.09 -9.29
N VAL A 146 -2.31 -4.28 -9.76
CA VAL A 146 -1.75 -5.53 -9.25
C VAL A 146 -0.66 -6.03 -10.19
N TRP A 147 0.46 -6.45 -9.65
CA TRP A 147 1.48 -7.14 -10.44
C TRP A 147 0.98 -8.54 -10.86
N PRO A 148 0.97 -8.89 -12.15
CA PRO A 148 0.86 -10.28 -12.56
C PRO A 148 1.97 -11.10 -11.91
N LEU A 149 1.65 -12.24 -11.31
CA LEU A 149 2.61 -13.00 -10.50
C LEU A 149 3.88 -13.35 -11.28
N ALA A 150 3.74 -13.84 -12.52
CA ALA A 150 4.89 -14.18 -13.36
C ALA A 150 5.82 -12.98 -13.63
N ALA A 151 5.26 -11.77 -13.85
CA ALA A 151 6.08 -10.57 -14.07
C ALA A 151 6.79 -10.14 -12.77
N LEU A 152 6.13 -10.28 -11.62
CA LEU A 152 6.73 -10.01 -10.32
C LEU A 152 7.89 -10.96 -10.04
N GLU A 153 7.68 -12.27 -10.28
CA GLU A 153 8.71 -13.31 -10.13
C GLU A 153 9.93 -13.05 -11.04
N GLU A 154 9.70 -12.67 -12.29
CA GLU A 154 10.77 -12.35 -13.25
C GLU A 154 11.62 -11.17 -12.76
N VAL A 155 10.98 -10.10 -12.31
CA VAL A 155 11.69 -8.90 -11.80
C VAL A 155 12.46 -9.21 -10.52
N VAL A 156 11.86 -9.98 -9.59
CA VAL A 156 12.53 -10.42 -8.36
C VAL A 156 13.74 -11.30 -8.68
N ALA A 157 13.59 -12.28 -9.58
CA ALA A 157 14.70 -13.14 -10.00
C ALA A 157 15.83 -12.32 -10.63
N THR A 158 15.50 -11.37 -11.51
CA THR A 158 16.48 -10.47 -12.13
C THR A 158 17.23 -9.62 -11.10
N ALA A 159 16.52 -9.05 -10.13
CA ALA A 159 17.13 -8.26 -9.05
C ALA A 159 18.15 -9.11 -8.26
N ARG A 160 17.80 -10.36 -7.95
CA ARG A 160 18.72 -11.28 -7.28
C ARG A 160 19.93 -11.66 -8.12
N GLU A 161 19.75 -11.91 -9.41
CA GLU A 161 20.87 -12.20 -10.34
C GLU A 161 21.91 -11.05 -10.37
N VAL A 162 21.44 -9.81 -10.28
CA VAL A 162 22.32 -8.63 -10.26
C VAL A 162 22.77 -8.20 -8.85
N GLY A 163 22.43 -8.99 -7.83
CA GLY A 163 22.91 -8.80 -6.45
C GLY A 163 22.19 -7.73 -5.64
N LEU A 164 20.96 -7.35 -6.03
CA LEU A 164 20.11 -6.46 -5.25
C LEU A 164 19.39 -7.22 -4.13
N ALA A 165 19.24 -6.60 -2.97
CA ALA A 165 18.19 -6.97 -2.02
C ALA A 165 16.82 -6.57 -2.59
N VAL A 166 15.75 -7.27 -2.21
CA VAL A 166 14.41 -6.99 -2.72
C VAL A 166 13.43 -6.77 -1.56
N HIS A 167 12.81 -5.60 -1.56
CA HIS A 167 11.78 -5.21 -0.60
C HIS A 167 10.42 -5.08 -1.28
N LEU A 168 9.36 -5.63 -0.65
CA LEU A 168 7.97 -5.44 -1.06
C LEU A 168 7.27 -4.48 -0.11
N ASP A 169 6.90 -3.30 -0.61
CA ASP A 169 5.84 -2.51 0.02
C ASP A 169 4.49 -3.18 -0.30
N GLY A 170 4.05 -3.99 0.64
CA GLY A 170 2.79 -4.72 0.60
C GLY A 170 1.67 -3.99 1.35
N ALA A 171 1.64 -2.65 1.30
CA ALA A 171 0.66 -1.86 2.04
C ALA A 171 -0.80 -2.28 1.76
N ARG A 172 -1.06 -2.84 0.56
CA ARG A 172 -2.33 -3.45 0.17
C ARG A 172 -2.14 -4.86 -0.42
N LEU A 173 -1.22 -5.61 0.14
CA LEU A 173 -0.89 -6.96 -0.35
C LEU A 173 -2.09 -7.91 -0.31
N LEU A 174 -2.97 -7.78 0.70
CA LEU A 174 -4.18 -8.59 0.79
C LEU A 174 -5.20 -8.25 -0.31
N ASN A 175 -5.24 -7.01 -0.79
CA ASN A 175 -6.00 -6.67 -2.00
C ASN A 175 -5.40 -7.33 -3.24
N ALA A 176 -4.06 -7.36 -3.38
CA ALA A 176 -3.41 -8.07 -4.47
C ALA A 176 -3.69 -9.59 -4.40
N SER A 177 -3.64 -10.17 -3.20
CA SER A 177 -3.98 -11.58 -2.93
C SER A 177 -5.40 -11.92 -3.38
N THR A 178 -6.38 -11.08 -3.00
CA THR A 178 -7.78 -11.21 -3.40
C THR A 178 -7.93 -11.13 -4.92
N ALA A 179 -7.33 -10.12 -5.56
CA ALA A 179 -7.45 -9.92 -7.00
C ALA A 179 -6.82 -11.04 -7.83
N LEU A 180 -5.69 -11.57 -7.39
CA LEU A 180 -4.98 -12.66 -8.06
C LEU A 180 -5.51 -14.04 -7.72
N SER A 181 -6.35 -14.18 -6.67
CA SER A 181 -6.71 -15.48 -6.07
C SER A 181 -5.45 -16.30 -5.74
N ARG A 182 -4.44 -15.64 -5.15
CA ARG A 182 -3.16 -16.22 -4.71
C ARG A 182 -2.92 -15.90 -3.23
N SER A 183 -2.27 -16.81 -2.54
CA SER A 183 -1.92 -16.57 -1.14
C SER A 183 -0.93 -15.41 -1.01
N PRO A 184 -0.96 -14.65 0.09
CA PRO A 184 0.06 -13.63 0.37
C PRO A 184 1.48 -14.20 0.36
N ALA A 185 1.67 -15.46 0.79
CA ALA A 185 2.95 -16.15 0.76
C ALA A 185 3.48 -16.37 -0.67
N GLU A 186 2.61 -16.72 -1.62
CA GLU A 186 3.02 -16.85 -3.04
C GLU A 186 3.48 -15.50 -3.61
N ILE A 187 2.76 -14.41 -3.30
CA ILE A 187 3.11 -13.06 -3.79
C ILE A 187 4.39 -12.55 -3.10
N SER A 188 4.61 -12.91 -1.84
CA SER A 188 5.79 -12.51 -1.06
C SER A 188 7.02 -13.38 -1.31
N ALA A 189 6.89 -14.42 -2.12
CA ALA A 189 7.99 -15.35 -2.39
C ALA A 189 9.16 -14.60 -3.06
N GLY A 190 10.36 -14.86 -2.57
CA GLY A 190 11.58 -14.27 -3.13
C GLY A 190 11.94 -12.87 -2.63
N PHE A 191 11.10 -12.22 -1.81
CA PHE A 191 11.45 -10.96 -1.16
C PHE A 191 12.26 -11.17 0.13
N ASP A 192 13.25 -10.31 0.38
CA ASP A 192 14.03 -10.33 1.61
C ASP A 192 13.28 -9.70 2.77
N THR A 193 12.47 -8.68 2.48
CA THR A 193 11.57 -8.03 3.45
C THR A 193 10.24 -7.64 2.80
N VAL A 194 9.16 -7.74 3.59
CA VAL A 194 7.79 -7.45 3.18
C VAL A 194 7.11 -6.58 4.22
N THR A 195 6.54 -5.46 3.81
CA THR A 195 5.67 -4.63 4.66
C THR A 195 4.20 -5.04 4.44
N LEU A 196 3.45 -5.20 5.53
CA LEU A 196 1.99 -5.32 5.53
C LEU A 196 1.37 -4.21 6.37
N CYS A 197 0.49 -3.38 5.79
CA CYS A 197 -0.23 -2.33 6.50
C CYS A 197 -1.57 -2.83 7.03
N LEU A 198 -1.91 -2.47 8.27
CA LEU A 198 -3.18 -2.83 8.90
C LEU A 198 -4.21 -1.68 8.86
N SER A 199 -3.76 -0.43 8.73
CA SER A 199 -4.58 0.78 8.89
C SER A 199 -5.16 1.32 7.57
N LYS A 200 -5.64 0.43 6.70
CA LYS A 200 -6.29 0.73 5.42
C LYS A 200 -7.57 -0.11 5.29
N GLY A 201 -7.75 -0.86 4.23
CA GLY A 201 -8.92 -1.72 4.02
C GLY A 201 -9.22 -2.70 5.16
N LEU A 202 -8.23 -3.04 5.99
CA LEU A 202 -8.40 -3.86 7.18
C LEU A 202 -9.04 -3.12 8.37
N GLY A 203 -9.13 -1.78 8.34
CA GLY A 203 -9.84 -0.97 9.33
C GLY A 203 -9.16 -0.81 10.70
N CYS A 204 -7.90 -1.23 10.85
CA CYS A 204 -7.17 -1.02 12.10
C CYS A 204 -6.85 0.48 12.30
N PRO A 205 -6.85 0.99 13.55
CA PRO A 205 -6.61 2.42 13.81
C PRO A 205 -5.17 2.84 13.50
N LEU A 206 -4.23 1.93 13.59
CA LEU A 206 -2.81 2.10 13.26
C LEU A 206 -2.15 0.72 13.14
N GLY A 207 -0.90 0.71 12.69
CA GLY A 207 -0.04 -0.46 12.72
C GLY A 207 0.29 -1.03 11.35
N ALA A 208 1.47 -1.60 11.30
CA ALA A 208 1.98 -2.38 10.19
C ALA A 208 2.94 -3.45 10.71
N LEU A 209 3.27 -4.39 9.85
CA LEU A 209 4.32 -5.37 10.15
C LEU A 209 5.38 -5.34 9.06
N LEU A 210 6.62 -5.48 9.49
CA LEU A 210 7.75 -5.80 8.62
C LEU A 210 8.09 -7.27 8.84
N ALA A 211 8.11 -8.05 7.78
CA ALA A 211 8.44 -9.46 7.81
C ALA A 211 9.68 -9.77 6.97
N GLY A 212 10.39 -10.84 7.33
CA GLY A 212 11.61 -11.30 6.66
C GLY A 212 12.27 -12.45 7.40
N SER A 213 13.57 -12.67 7.17
CA SER A 213 14.32 -13.65 7.94
C SER A 213 14.40 -13.27 9.42
N ARG A 214 14.56 -14.25 10.29
CA ARG A 214 14.71 -14.03 11.74
C ARG A 214 15.88 -13.09 12.05
N GLU A 215 17.01 -13.28 11.36
CA GLU A 215 18.18 -12.40 11.52
C GLU A 215 17.87 -10.95 11.17
N LEU A 216 17.19 -10.72 10.04
CA LEU A 216 16.78 -9.36 9.65
C LEU A 216 15.81 -8.76 10.67
N MET A 217 14.85 -9.52 11.19
CA MET A 217 13.89 -9.03 12.18
C MET A 217 14.53 -8.73 13.55
N GLU A 218 15.56 -9.44 13.96
CA GLU A 218 16.35 -9.06 15.13
C GLU A 218 17.10 -7.72 14.94
N ARG A 219 17.64 -7.48 13.77
CA ARG A 219 18.24 -6.18 13.41
C ARG A 219 17.17 -5.08 13.32
N ALA A 220 16.02 -5.38 12.73
CA ALA A 220 14.88 -4.48 12.62
C ALA A 220 14.36 -4.02 13.99
N TRP A 221 14.42 -4.88 15.02
CA TRP A 221 14.06 -4.52 16.38
C TRP A 221 14.85 -3.32 16.91
N ARG A 222 16.15 -3.28 16.67
CA ARG A 222 17.00 -2.15 17.04
C ARG A 222 16.61 -0.88 16.26
N GLU A 223 16.39 -1.01 14.96
CA GLU A 223 16.02 0.12 14.12
C GLU A 223 14.65 0.68 14.53
N LYS A 224 13.67 -0.17 14.85
CA LYS A 224 12.38 0.25 15.43
C LYS A 224 12.54 1.15 16.64
N HIS A 225 13.47 0.81 17.56
CA HIS A 225 13.77 1.66 18.72
C HIS A 225 14.35 3.02 18.31
N LEU A 226 15.31 3.02 17.38
CA LEU A 226 15.93 4.25 16.87
C LEU A 226 14.95 5.16 16.15
N PHE A 227 13.94 4.60 15.47
CA PHE A 227 12.85 5.36 14.85
C PHE A 227 11.78 5.84 15.84
N GLY A 228 11.92 5.53 17.14
CA GLY A 228 10.93 5.88 18.15
C GLY A 228 9.66 5.02 18.13
N GLY A 229 9.70 3.87 17.45
CA GLY A 229 8.56 2.95 17.30
C GLY A 229 8.43 1.89 18.40
N ALA A 230 9.33 1.86 19.36
CA ALA A 230 9.25 0.97 20.52
C ALA A 230 8.11 1.41 21.46
N MET A 231 7.20 0.51 21.75
CA MET A 231 6.01 0.78 22.54
C MET A 231 6.05 0.00 23.86
N ARG A 232 5.01 0.09 24.67
CA ARG A 232 4.85 -0.66 25.90
C ARG A 232 3.74 -1.70 25.71
N GLN A 233 2.54 -1.46 26.15
CA GLN A 233 1.38 -2.35 26.04
C GLN A 233 0.75 -2.23 24.64
N ALA A 234 1.50 -2.54 23.60
CA ALA A 234 1.08 -2.42 22.22
C ALA A 234 0.02 -3.45 21.80
N GLY A 235 -0.19 -4.46 22.62
CA GLY A 235 -1.26 -5.45 22.47
C GLY A 235 -2.63 -4.82 22.31
N VAL A 236 -2.87 -3.65 22.90
CA VAL A 236 -4.12 -2.89 22.71
C VAL A 236 -4.40 -2.65 21.22
N VAL A 237 -3.41 -2.32 20.42
CA VAL A 237 -3.57 -2.11 18.97
C VAL A 237 -3.27 -3.35 18.15
N ALA A 238 -2.41 -4.26 18.63
CA ALA A 238 -2.14 -5.53 17.96
C ALA A 238 -3.40 -6.43 17.90
N ALA A 239 -4.25 -6.37 18.92
CA ALA A 239 -5.52 -7.09 18.94
C ALA A 239 -6.46 -6.66 17.80
N ALA A 240 -6.42 -5.39 17.37
CA ALA A 240 -7.12 -4.95 16.18
C ALA A 240 -6.63 -5.67 14.92
N GLY A 241 -5.32 -5.87 14.80
CA GLY A 241 -4.71 -6.62 13.71
C GLY A 241 -5.14 -8.09 13.68
N LEU A 242 -5.14 -8.76 14.83
CA LEU A 242 -5.64 -10.13 14.96
C LEU A 242 -7.11 -10.23 14.53
N TYR A 243 -7.95 -9.33 15.06
CA TYR A 243 -9.36 -9.26 14.68
C TYR A 243 -9.55 -9.04 13.17
N ALA A 244 -8.78 -8.12 12.58
CA ALA A 244 -8.86 -7.82 11.16
C ALA A 244 -8.48 -9.01 10.27
N LEU A 245 -7.45 -9.77 10.66
CA LEU A 245 -7.03 -10.98 9.94
C LEU A 245 -8.08 -12.10 10.00
N ASP A 246 -8.92 -12.13 11.03
CA ASP A 246 -9.99 -13.12 11.18
C ASP A 246 -11.30 -12.70 10.49
N HIS A 247 -11.56 -11.38 10.35
CA HIS A 247 -12.89 -10.90 9.98
C HIS A 247 -12.93 -9.95 8.79
N HIS A 248 -11.81 -9.33 8.40
CA HIS A 248 -11.81 -8.26 7.39
C HIS A 248 -11.07 -8.62 6.10
N VAL A 249 -10.36 -9.76 6.04
CA VAL A 249 -9.61 -10.15 4.84
C VAL A 249 -10.55 -10.56 3.71
N ASP A 250 -11.46 -11.48 3.98
CA ASP A 250 -12.35 -12.04 2.95
C ASP A 250 -13.27 -10.96 2.33
N ARG A 251 -13.67 -9.97 3.13
CA ARG A 251 -14.51 -8.88 2.66
C ARG A 251 -13.83 -7.87 1.72
N LEU A 252 -12.50 -7.93 1.55
CA LEU A 252 -11.81 -7.10 0.54
C LEU A 252 -12.35 -7.38 -0.87
N ALA A 253 -12.89 -8.56 -1.12
CA ALA A 253 -13.56 -8.89 -2.37
C ALA A 253 -14.81 -8.02 -2.61
N ASP A 254 -15.55 -7.66 -1.55
CA ASP A 254 -16.72 -6.77 -1.64
C ASP A 254 -16.29 -5.36 -2.05
N ASP A 255 -15.15 -4.87 -1.54
CA ASP A 255 -14.60 -3.57 -1.93
C ASP A 255 -14.24 -3.54 -3.41
N HIS A 256 -13.63 -4.62 -3.93
CA HIS A 256 -13.31 -4.75 -5.35
C HIS A 256 -14.58 -4.78 -6.22
N ALA A 257 -15.58 -5.55 -5.81
CA ALA A 257 -16.86 -5.63 -6.53
C ALA A 257 -17.56 -4.26 -6.57
N ARG A 258 -17.56 -3.54 -5.45
CA ARG A 258 -18.12 -2.19 -5.35
C ARG A 258 -17.38 -1.18 -6.22
N ALA A 259 -16.03 -1.22 -6.23
CA ALA A 259 -15.24 -0.39 -7.13
C ALA A 259 -15.59 -0.64 -8.60
N ARG A 260 -15.72 -1.91 -8.97
CA ARG A 260 -16.11 -2.32 -10.33
C ARG A 260 -17.51 -1.81 -10.71
N THR A 261 -18.49 -2.01 -9.82
CA THR A 261 -19.87 -1.53 -10.01
C THR A 261 -19.91 -0.01 -10.18
N LEU A 262 -19.19 0.73 -9.32
CA LEU A 262 -19.09 2.19 -9.43
C LEU A 262 -18.49 2.60 -10.78
N ALA A 263 -17.37 2.02 -11.17
CA ALA A 263 -16.70 2.37 -12.43
C ALA A 263 -17.58 2.11 -13.66
N GLU A 264 -18.28 0.97 -13.69
CA GLU A 264 -19.21 0.62 -14.78
C GLU A 264 -20.37 1.62 -14.86
N ALA A 265 -20.96 2.00 -13.74
CA ALA A 265 -22.02 2.99 -13.69
C ALA A 265 -21.54 4.39 -14.12
N LEU A 266 -20.36 4.81 -13.67
CA LEU A 266 -19.75 6.09 -14.08
C LEU A 266 -19.45 6.10 -15.58
N GLY A 267 -18.87 5.04 -16.13
CA GLY A 267 -18.60 4.92 -17.57
C GLY A 267 -19.88 4.95 -18.41
N ALA A 268 -20.92 4.24 -17.98
CA ALA A 268 -22.23 4.24 -18.64
C ALA A 268 -22.89 5.63 -18.63
N ALA A 269 -22.65 6.43 -17.60
CA ALA A 269 -23.12 7.81 -17.50
C ALA A 269 -22.26 8.81 -18.31
N GLY A 270 -21.13 8.38 -18.89
CA GLY A 270 -20.23 9.26 -19.68
C GLY A 270 -19.15 9.96 -18.87
N VAL A 271 -18.93 9.55 -17.61
CA VAL A 271 -17.76 10.00 -16.82
C VAL A 271 -16.52 9.27 -17.34
N PRO A 272 -15.39 9.97 -17.58
CA PRO A 272 -14.18 9.37 -18.09
C PRO A 272 -13.52 8.46 -17.05
N VAL A 273 -13.74 7.15 -17.16
CA VAL A 273 -13.13 6.08 -16.37
C VAL A 273 -12.57 5.01 -17.31
N ASP A 274 -11.41 4.47 -16.96
CA ASP A 274 -10.83 3.30 -17.64
C ASP A 274 -11.20 2.03 -16.85
N LEU A 275 -12.12 1.25 -17.39
CA LEU A 275 -12.57 0.00 -16.76
C LEU A 275 -11.47 -1.05 -16.66
N GLU A 276 -10.47 -1.03 -17.54
CA GLU A 276 -9.32 -1.92 -17.46
C GLU A 276 -8.37 -1.54 -16.32
N GLN A 277 -8.48 -0.29 -15.83
CA GLN A 277 -7.71 0.16 -14.68
C GLN A 277 -8.22 -0.44 -13.36
N VAL A 278 -9.50 -0.79 -13.25
CA VAL A 278 -10.13 -1.24 -12.01
C VAL A 278 -9.80 -2.71 -11.75
N GLU A 279 -8.69 -2.94 -11.08
CA GLU A 279 -8.22 -4.29 -10.70
C GLU A 279 -8.52 -4.60 -9.22
N THR A 280 -8.71 -3.57 -8.38
CA THR A 280 -8.95 -3.70 -6.94
C THR A 280 -10.02 -2.70 -6.46
N ASN A 281 -9.85 -2.13 -5.29
CA ASN A 281 -10.78 -1.19 -4.67
C ASN A 281 -10.60 0.28 -5.14
N PHE A 282 -9.90 0.54 -6.23
CA PHE A 282 -9.66 1.87 -6.79
C PHE A 282 -10.43 2.10 -8.08
N VAL A 283 -11.01 3.31 -8.21
CA VAL A 283 -11.56 3.85 -9.46
C VAL A 283 -10.89 5.19 -9.74
N GLN A 284 -10.29 5.34 -10.90
CA GLN A 284 -9.71 6.61 -11.35
C GLN A 284 -10.64 7.30 -12.33
N VAL A 285 -10.82 8.61 -12.14
CA VAL A 285 -11.65 9.49 -12.98
C VAL A 285 -10.75 10.60 -13.53
N ASP A 286 -10.56 10.64 -14.85
CA ASP A 286 -9.86 11.74 -15.50
C ASP A 286 -10.84 12.86 -15.83
N VAL A 287 -10.64 14.03 -15.21
CA VAL A 287 -11.53 15.19 -15.41
C VAL A 287 -11.12 16.10 -16.56
N ALA A 288 -9.96 15.86 -17.20
CA ALA A 288 -9.50 16.67 -18.33
C ALA A 288 -10.44 16.61 -19.55
N PRO A 289 -10.99 15.43 -19.95
CA PRO A 289 -11.94 15.37 -21.05
C PRO A 289 -13.25 16.12 -20.78
N LEU A 290 -13.56 16.41 -19.51
CA LEU A 290 -14.72 17.20 -19.10
C LEU A 290 -14.44 18.72 -19.10
N GLY A 291 -13.20 19.13 -19.41
CA GLY A 291 -12.79 20.52 -19.35
C GLY A 291 -12.76 21.10 -17.92
N LEU A 292 -12.65 20.24 -16.90
CA LEU A 292 -12.64 20.64 -15.51
C LEU A 292 -11.21 20.67 -14.94
N GLU A 293 -10.92 21.71 -14.19
CA GLU A 293 -9.77 21.74 -13.30
C GLU A 293 -10.02 20.82 -12.10
N ARG A 294 -8.97 20.10 -11.65
CA ARG A 294 -9.06 19.12 -10.56
C ARG A 294 -9.68 19.69 -9.27
N GLY A 295 -9.28 20.92 -8.90
CA GLY A 295 -9.82 21.59 -7.71
C GLY A 295 -11.30 21.90 -7.82
N GLU A 296 -11.76 22.30 -9.02
CA GLU A 296 -13.17 22.53 -9.32
C GLU A 296 -13.98 21.24 -9.25
N ALA A 297 -13.48 20.16 -9.85
CA ALA A 297 -14.13 18.86 -9.79
C ALA A 297 -14.31 18.37 -8.35
N ILE A 298 -13.28 18.51 -7.50
CA ILE A 298 -13.36 18.17 -6.07
C ILE A 298 -14.43 19.02 -5.37
N ALA A 299 -14.46 20.33 -5.60
CA ALA A 299 -15.45 21.22 -4.98
C ALA A 299 -16.88 20.85 -5.38
N ARG A 300 -17.13 20.53 -6.66
CA ARG A 300 -18.43 20.08 -7.15
C ARG A 300 -18.87 18.78 -6.48
N LEU A 301 -17.99 17.78 -6.40
CA LEU A 301 -18.27 16.51 -5.75
C LEU A 301 -18.58 16.69 -4.27
N GLN A 302 -17.82 17.54 -3.57
CA GLN A 302 -18.08 17.86 -2.17
C GLN A 302 -19.44 18.54 -1.96
N SER A 303 -19.89 19.39 -2.91
CA SER A 303 -21.18 20.08 -2.82
C SER A 303 -22.38 19.13 -2.90
N VAL A 304 -22.22 17.96 -3.53
CA VAL A 304 -23.22 16.89 -3.58
C VAL A 304 -23.01 15.81 -2.52
N GLY A 305 -22.03 16.01 -1.63
CA GLY A 305 -21.77 15.11 -0.51
C GLY A 305 -20.95 13.86 -0.86
N VAL A 306 -20.13 13.92 -1.91
CA VAL A 306 -19.19 12.85 -2.29
C VAL A 306 -17.75 13.33 -2.15
N GLY A 307 -16.89 12.53 -1.53
CA GLY A 307 -15.47 12.82 -1.35
C GLY A 307 -14.60 11.93 -2.25
N LEU A 308 -13.83 12.54 -3.17
CA LEU A 308 -12.76 11.90 -3.93
C LEU A 308 -11.42 12.56 -3.60
N SER A 309 -10.30 11.87 -3.83
CA SER A 309 -8.94 12.40 -3.61
C SER A 309 -8.20 12.66 -4.91
N PRO A 310 -7.29 13.66 -4.95
CA PRO A 310 -6.35 13.82 -6.03
C PRO A 310 -5.35 12.67 -6.10
N THR A 311 -4.79 12.42 -7.29
CA THR A 311 -3.64 11.53 -7.52
C THR A 311 -2.40 12.36 -7.87
N PRO A 312 -1.21 11.75 -8.03
CA PRO A 312 -0.04 12.45 -8.58
C PRO A 312 -0.29 13.02 -9.97
N HIS A 313 -1.15 12.39 -10.78
CA HIS A 313 -1.52 12.93 -12.08
C HIS A 313 -2.39 14.20 -11.92
N PRO A 314 -2.09 15.29 -12.67
CA PRO A 314 -2.72 16.59 -12.45
C PRO A 314 -4.23 16.64 -12.69
N THR A 315 -4.78 15.74 -13.50
CA THR A 315 -6.20 15.74 -13.91
C THR A 315 -6.98 14.54 -13.39
N VAL A 316 -6.33 13.61 -12.69
CA VAL A 316 -6.96 12.36 -12.24
C VAL A 316 -7.35 12.46 -10.77
N LEU A 317 -8.61 12.14 -10.50
CA LEU A 317 -9.15 11.88 -9.17
C LEU A 317 -9.25 10.37 -8.95
N ARG A 318 -9.23 9.96 -7.69
CA ARG A 318 -9.51 8.58 -7.32
C ARG A 318 -10.68 8.48 -6.34
N ALA A 319 -11.50 7.48 -6.54
CA ALA A 319 -12.40 6.92 -5.55
C ALA A 319 -11.80 5.61 -5.04
N VAL A 320 -11.91 5.35 -3.73
CA VAL A 320 -11.45 4.13 -3.09
C VAL A 320 -12.59 3.57 -2.26
N THR A 321 -13.04 2.35 -2.60
CA THR A 321 -14.03 1.62 -1.81
C THR A 321 -13.37 0.95 -0.61
N HIS A 322 -14.09 0.87 0.50
CA HIS A 322 -13.53 0.37 1.75
C HIS A 322 -14.64 -0.07 2.72
N LEU A 323 -14.26 -0.55 3.90
CA LEU A 323 -15.09 -1.13 4.96
C LEU A 323 -16.39 -0.38 5.27
N GLU A 324 -16.40 0.96 5.17
CA GLU A 324 -17.55 1.80 5.54
C GLU A 324 -18.42 2.19 4.33
N ILE A 325 -18.11 1.69 3.14
CA ILE A 325 -18.90 1.94 1.92
C ILE A 325 -19.74 0.72 1.62
N ASP A 326 -21.06 0.87 1.62
CA ASP A 326 -21.99 -0.19 1.29
C ASP A 326 -22.60 -0.06 -0.13
N ASP A 327 -23.48 -0.97 -0.50
CA ASP A 327 -24.08 -0.99 -1.84
C ASP A 327 -25.06 0.18 -2.06
N VAL A 328 -25.63 0.72 -0.98
CA VAL A 328 -26.50 1.92 -1.04
C VAL A 328 -25.65 3.15 -1.32
N ASP A 329 -24.47 3.26 -0.68
CA ASP A 329 -23.51 4.32 -0.95
C ASP A 329 -23.02 4.28 -2.41
N ILE A 330 -22.73 3.09 -2.93
CA ILE A 330 -22.30 2.92 -4.33
C ILE A 330 -23.41 3.34 -5.30
N THR A 331 -24.65 2.90 -5.07
CA THR A 331 -25.79 3.31 -5.90
C THR A 331 -25.92 4.84 -5.92
N ARG A 332 -25.88 5.46 -4.76
CA ARG A 332 -26.00 6.90 -4.62
C ARG A 332 -24.81 7.66 -5.22
N ALA A 333 -23.58 7.17 -5.02
CA ALA A 333 -22.37 7.77 -5.63
C ALA A 333 -22.42 7.69 -7.17
N SER A 334 -22.97 6.59 -7.71
CA SER A 334 -23.14 6.39 -9.15
C SER A 334 -24.11 7.41 -9.80
N GLU A 335 -25.01 7.99 -9.02
CA GLU A 335 -25.93 9.06 -9.46
C GLU A 335 -25.29 10.45 -9.26
N LEU A 336 -24.75 10.70 -8.06
CA LEU A 336 -24.25 12.02 -7.68
C LEU A 336 -22.95 12.42 -8.38
N ILE A 337 -22.05 11.49 -8.68
CA ILE A 337 -20.78 11.83 -9.35
C ILE A 337 -21.02 12.32 -10.78
N PRO A 338 -21.82 11.64 -11.64
CA PRO A 338 -22.16 12.16 -12.95
C PRO A 338 -22.89 13.50 -12.89
N GLU A 339 -23.87 13.66 -11.98
CA GLU A 339 -24.59 14.92 -11.78
C GLU A 339 -23.61 16.08 -11.52
N ALA A 340 -22.65 15.89 -10.61
CA ALA A 340 -21.68 16.93 -10.25
C ALA A 340 -20.68 17.24 -11.37
N LEU A 341 -20.19 16.21 -12.08
CA LEU A 341 -19.11 16.39 -13.06
C LEU A 341 -19.61 16.76 -14.46
N LEU A 342 -20.79 16.25 -14.88
CA LEU A 342 -21.30 16.44 -16.24
C LEU A 342 -22.20 17.69 -16.37
N ALA A 343 -22.74 18.24 -15.28
CA ALA A 343 -23.58 19.44 -15.31
C ALA A 343 -22.90 20.67 -15.92
N ALA A 344 -21.60 20.69 -16.06
CA ALA A 344 -20.83 21.78 -16.66
C ALA A 344 -20.65 21.66 -18.17
N VAL A 345 -20.77 20.47 -18.73
CA VAL A 345 -20.57 20.19 -20.16
C VAL A 345 -21.82 20.61 -20.99
N ALA A 346 -22.95 20.73 -20.29
CA ALA A 346 -24.24 21.11 -20.93
C ALA A 346 -24.46 22.62 -21.06
N ARG A 347 -23.48 23.47 -20.73
CA ARG A 347 -23.53 24.94 -20.91
C ARG A 347 -22.50 25.39 -21.92
#